data_f7de4aa1d9ce27c440ed200eb2be8b3c
#
_entry.id   f7de4aa1d9ce27c440ed200eb2be8b3c
#
_cell.length_a   1.000
_cell.length_b   1.000
_cell.length_c   1.000
_cell.angle_alpha   90.00
_cell.angle_beta   90.00
_cell.angle_gamma   90.00
#
_symmetry.space_group_name_H-M   'P 1'
#
loop_
_entity.id
_entity.type
_entity.pdbx_description
1 polymer ?
#
loop_
_entity_poly.entity_id
_entity_poly.type
_entity_poly.pdbx_seq_one_letter_code
_entity_poly.pdbx_strand_id
1 'polypeptide(L)'
;RVAFFEILNAIVDEAQRFEGAPATASSLLVFVHGVDGIEPGTYLVNPGELLARFPAAREVSWPLEAYLISAGDVRAATAAAACHQSIAGDAAFVIAFLADMGEAFEPPAPYMYPRLFWQAGALGQRLYLASTARGLGVSGIGCFFDDAVHAFMGLSDQRFQALYLVAVGAALP
;
A
#
# COMPACT_ATOMS: atom_id res chain seq x y z
N ARG A 1 -10.59 6.83 -12.59
CA ARG A 1 -9.27 6.38 -13.08
C ARG A 1 -8.21 7.47 -12.98
N VAL A 2 -8.45 8.68 -13.53
CA VAL A 2 -7.45 9.78 -13.51
C VAL A 2 -7.04 10.11 -12.07
N ALA A 3 -8.02 10.40 -11.19
CA ALA A 3 -7.76 10.69 -9.79
C ALA A 3 -6.96 9.59 -9.07
N PHE A 4 -7.22 8.32 -9.38
CA PHE A 4 -6.50 7.18 -8.83
C PHE A 4 -4.99 7.26 -9.13
N PHE A 5 -4.62 7.47 -10.39
CA PHE A 5 -3.20 7.58 -10.77
C PHE A 5 -2.53 8.84 -10.22
N GLU A 6 -3.23 9.97 -10.17
CA GLU A 6 -2.70 11.19 -9.58
C GLU A 6 -2.44 11.04 -8.08
N ILE A 7 -3.29 10.28 -7.37
CA ILE A 7 -3.08 9.95 -5.96
C ILE A 7 -1.86 9.06 -5.80
N LEU A 8 -1.74 7.97 -6.57
CA LEU A 8 -0.59 7.08 -6.51
C LEU A 8 0.72 7.79 -6.82
N ASN A 9 0.74 8.61 -7.89
CA ASN A 9 1.93 9.42 -8.22
C ASN A 9 2.33 10.35 -7.06
N ALA A 10 1.36 11.02 -6.44
CA ALA A 10 1.65 11.90 -5.31
C ALA A 10 2.28 11.17 -4.11
N ILE A 11 1.95 9.89 -3.89
CA ILE A 11 2.54 9.07 -2.84
C ILE A 11 3.95 8.63 -3.24
N VAL A 12 4.13 8.16 -4.48
CA VAL A 12 5.43 7.72 -4.99
C VAL A 12 6.42 8.89 -5.00
N ASP A 13 6.01 10.08 -5.44
CA ASP A 13 6.83 11.30 -5.38
C ASP A 13 7.22 11.66 -3.94
N GLU A 14 6.32 11.48 -2.97
CA GLU A 14 6.64 11.70 -1.56
C GLU A 14 7.60 10.64 -1.03
N ALA A 15 7.43 9.37 -1.44
CA ALA A 15 8.33 8.28 -1.05
C ALA A 15 9.77 8.52 -1.51
N GLN A 16 9.96 9.09 -2.71
CA GLN A 16 11.28 9.44 -3.24
C GLN A 16 12.07 10.42 -2.36
N ARG A 17 11.39 11.23 -1.54
CA ARG A 17 12.06 12.13 -0.57
C ARG A 17 12.79 11.37 0.55
N PHE A 18 12.48 10.10 0.72
CA PHE A 18 13.12 9.21 1.68
C PHE A 18 14.21 8.34 1.03
N GLU A 19 14.43 8.44 -0.30
CA GLU A 19 15.49 7.72 -1.01
C GLU A 19 16.86 8.02 -0.40
N GLY A 20 17.70 7.00 -0.32
CA GLY A 20 18.99 7.07 0.36
C GLY A 20 18.93 6.94 1.88
N ALA A 21 17.73 6.80 2.47
CA ALA A 21 17.61 6.35 3.84
C ALA A 21 17.93 4.84 3.93
N PRO A 22 18.51 4.36 5.04
CA PRO A 22 18.90 2.95 5.20
C PRO A 22 17.73 1.97 5.12
N ALA A 23 16.49 2.44 5.35
CA ALA A 23 15.26 1.66 5.18
C ALA A 23 14.12 2.59 4.79
N THR A 24 13.26 2.15 3.89
CA THR A 24 12.16 2.95 3.37
C THR A 24 10.85 2.17 3.38
N ALA A 25 9.74 2.89 3.61
CA ALA A 25 8.38 2.39 3.46
C ALA A 25 7.82 2.82 2.09
N SER A 26 8.55 2.53 1.01
CA SER A 26 8.27 3.07 -0.32
C SER A 26 7.48 2.15 -1.24
N SER A 27 7.42 0.85 -0.94
CA SER A 27 6.62 -0.10 -1.71
C SER A 27 5.17 -0.08 -1.27
N LEU A 28 4.26 -0.12 -2.24
CA LEU A 28 2.82 -0.07 -1.97
C LEU A 28 2.15 -1.36 -2.42
N LEU A 29 1.34 -1.95 -1.54
CA LEU A 29 0.37 -2.97 -1.91
C LEU A 29 -0.98 -2.30 -2.07
N VAL A 30 -1.56 -2.38 -3.26
CA VAL A 30 -2.81 -1.68 -3.60
C VAL A 30 -3.89 -2.72 -3.89
N PHE A 31 -4.90 -2.77 -3.04
CA PHE A 31 -6.10 -3.57 -3.23
C PHE A 31 -7.12 -2.73 -3.99
N VAL A 32 -7.35 -3.05 -5.25
CA VAL A 32 -8.31 -2.34 -6.11
C VAL A 32 -9.64 -3.09 -6.09
N HIS A 33 -10.71 -2.39 -5.67
CA HIS A 33 -12.05 -2.94 -5.58
C HIS A 33 -12.98 -2.39 -6.67
N GLY A 34 -12.95 -1.06 -6.87
CA GLY A 34 -13.89 -0.41 -7.79
C GLY A 34 -13.32 0.90 -8.30
N VAL A 35 -12.33 0.83 -9.19
CA VAL A 35 -11.77 1.98 -9.92
C VAL A 35 -12.06 1.81 -11.40
N ASP A 36 -12.79 2.75 -11.99
CA ASP A 36 -13.21 2.69 -13.39
C ASP A 36 -12.04 2.43 -14.34
N GLY A 37 -12.14 1.37 -15.13
CA GLY A 37 -11.14 0.96 -16.12
C GLY A 37 -9.85 0.37 -15.53
N ILE A 38 -9.90 -0.05 -14.28
CA ILE A 38 -8.84 -0.86 -13.62
C ILE A 38 -9.46 -2.20 -13.22
N GLU A 39 -8.78 -3.29 -13.56
CA GLU A 39 -9.18 -4.64 -13.17
C GLU A 39 -9.13 -4.76 -11.63
N PRO A 40 -10.19 -5.26 -10.97
CA PRO A 40 -10.12 -5.55 -9.53
C PRO A 40 -9.03 -6.56 -9.21
N GLY A 41 -8.33 -6.35 -8.11
CA GLY A 41 -7.23 -7.23 -7.73
C GLY A 41 -6.21 -6.56 -6.81
N THR A 42 -5.12 -7.26 -6.61
CA THR A 42 -3.99 -6.78 -5.78
C THR A 42 -2.81 -6.43 -6.66
N TYR A 43 -2.27 -5.25 -6.44
CA TYR A 43 -1.17 -4.69 -7.22
C TYR A 43 0.00 -4.34 -6.31
N LEU A 44 1.22 -4.52 -6.83
CA LEU A 44 2.42 -3.89 -6.27
C LEU A 44 2.75 -2.64 -7.07
N VAL A 45 3.01 -1.56 -6.38
CA VAL A 45 3.43 -0.28 -6.96
C VAL A 45 4.77 0.11 -6.33
N ASN A 46 5.71 0.52 -7.17
CA ASN A 46 7.08 0.83 -6.76
C ASN A 46 7.70 -0.29 -5.90
N PRO A 47 7.73 -1.54 -6.40
CA PRO A 47 8.02 -2.72 -5.57
C PRO A 47 9.49 -2.84 -5.15
N GLY A 48 10.43 -2.25 -5.90
CA GLY A 48 11.86 -2.44 -5.65
C GLY A 48 12.24 -3.93 -5.60
N GLU A 49 13.03 -4.32 -4.62
CA GLU A 49 13.46 -5.72 -4.43
C GLU A 49 12.32 -6.68 -4.09
N LEU A 50 11.19 -6.18 -3.57
CA LEU A 50 10.02 -7.00 -3.27
C LEU A 50 9.49 -7.73 -4.52
N LEU A 51 9.66 -7.16 -5.72
CA LEU A 51 9.20 -7.78 -6.97
C LEU A 51 9.76 -9.19 -7.18
N ALA A 52 10.99 -9.45 -6.74
CA ALA A 52 11.62 -10.76 -6.87
C ALA A 52 10.85 -11.89 -6.13
N ARG A 53 9.97 -11.54 -5.19
CA ARG A 53 9.12 -12.50 -4.48
C ARG A 53 7.89 -12.92 -5.29
N PHE A 54 7.61 -12.24 -6.41
CA PHE A 54 6.41 -12.44 -7.23
C PHE A 54 6.76 -12.76 -8.68
N PRO A 55 7.37 -13.94 -8.96
CA PRO A 55 7.82 -14.30 -10.32
C PRO A 55 6.66 -14.42 -11.33
N ALA A 56 5.43 -14.58 -10.85
CA ALA A 56 4.21 -14.64 -11.69
C ALA A 56 3.50 -13.28 -11.80
N ALA A 57 4.03 -12.22 -11.19
CA ALA A 57 3.44 -10.88 -11.29
C ALA A 57 3.47 -10.38 -12.73
N ARG A 58 2.36 -9.81 -13.18
CA ARG A 58 2.20 -9.26 -14.53
C ARG A 58 2.31 -7.75 -14.49
N GLU A 59 3.29 -7.22 -15.20
CA GLU A 59 3.41 -5.77 -15.39
C GLU A 59 2.14 -5.20 -16.03
N VAL A 60 1.68 -4.06 -15.53
CA VAL A 60 0.50 -3.37 -16.04
C VAL A 60 0.88 -2.03 -16.65
N SER A 61 0.15 -1.63 -17.69
CA SER A 61 0.39 -0.39 -18.43
C SER A 61 -0.16 0.82 -17.67
N TRP A 62 0.41 1.11 -16.51
CA TRP A 62 0.10 2.27 -15.68
C TRP A 62 1.15 3.38 -15.90
N PRO A 63 0.86 4.64 -15.52
CA PRO A 63 1.83 5.74 -15.64
C PRO A 63 2.96 5.68 -14.58
N LEU A 64 3.01 4.64 -13.77
CA LEU A 64 3.99 4.36 -12.74
C LEU A 64 4.31 2.85 -12.75
N GLU A 65 5.44 2.47 -12.20
CA GLU A 65 5.86 1.07 -12.12
C GLU A 65 4.86 0.29 -11.26
N ALA A 66 4.15 -0.67 -11.87
CA ALA A 66 3.12 -1.44 -11.19
C ALA A 66 2.96 -2.84 -11.79
N TYR A 67 2.62 -3.79 -10.92
CA TYR A 67 2.44 -5.20 -11.26
C TYR A 67 1.19 -5.76 -10.62
N LEU A 68 0.35 -6.45 -11.39
CA LEU A 68 -0.77 -7.23 -10.87
C LEU A 68 -0.24 -8.55 -10.32
N ILE A 69 -0.46 -8.82 -9.04
CA ILE A 69 -0.06 -10.06 -8.37
C ILE A 69 -1.23 -11.05 -8.22
N SER A 70 -2.46 -10.55 -8.10
CA SER A 70 -3.66 -11.38 -8.03
C SER A 70 -4.84 -10.62 -8.62
N ALA A 71 -5.53 -11.20 -9.61
CA ALA A 71 -6.76 -10.65 -10.17
C ALA A 71 -7.99 -11.17 -9.44
N GLY A 72 -9.06 -10.39 -9.41
CA GLY A 72 -10.37 -10.76 -8.88
C GLY A 72 -10.83 -9.88 -7.73
N ASP A 73 -12.01 -10.19 -7.19
CA ASP A 73 -12.58 -9.46 -6.07
C ASP A 73 -11.84 -9.78 -4.77
N VAL A 74 -11.21 -8.75 -4.19
CA VAL A 74 -10.42 -8.84 -2.96
C VAL A 74 -11.08 -8.15 -1.77
N ARG A 75 -12.31 -7.65 -1.90
CA ARG A 75 -13.03 -6.89 -0.85
C ARG A 75 -13.11 -7.63 0.48
N ALA A 76 -13.59 -8.87 0.44
CA ALA A 76 -13.76 -9.66 1.65
C ALA A 76 -12.42 -9.96 2.34
N ALA A 77 -11.38 -10.28 1.57
CA ALA A 77 -10.04 -10.54 2.09
C ALA A 77 -9.42 -9.27 2.69
N THR A 78 -9.58 -8.11 2.03
CA THR A 78 -9.09 -6.82 2.53
C THR A 78 -9.79 -6.42 3.82
N ALA A 79 -11.12 -6.59 3.91
CA ALA A 79 -11.88 -6.32 5.14
C ALA A 79 -11.43 -7.25 6.27
N ALA A 80 -11.23 -8.55 5.99
CA ALA A 80 -10.76 -9.51 6.98
C ALA A 80 -9.36 -9.15 7.51
N ALA A 81 -8.43 -8.80 6.64
CA ALA A 81 -7.10 -8.33 7.02
C ALA A 81 -7.15 -7.04 7.86
N ALA A 82 -8.12 -6.16 7.61
CA ALA A 82 -8.35 -4.91 8.33
C ALA A 82 -9.23 -5.10 9.59
N CYS A 83 -9.03 -6.14 10.38
CA CYS A 83 -9.80 -6.45 11.60
C CYS A 83 -11.32 -6.52 11.34
N HIS A 84 -11.73 -7.07 10.21
CA HIS A 84 -13.14 -7.16 9.76
C HIS A 84 -13.84 -5.80 9.63
N GLN A 85 -13.09 -4.75 9.38
CA GLN A 85 -13.66 -3.41 9.15
C GLN A 85 -14.24 -3.31 7.75
N SER A 86 -15.55 -3.07 7.64
CA SER A 86 -16.25 -2.96 6.36
C SER A 86 -15.71 -1.84 5.48
N ILE A 87 -15.22 -0.75 6.10
CA ILE A 87 -14.64 0.38 5.37
C ILE A 87 -13.48 -0.04 4.44
N ALA A 88 -12.73 -1.08 4.79
CA ALA A 88 -11.66 -1.60 3.94
C ALA A 88 -12.22 -2.35 2.72
N GLY A 89 -13.34 -3.06 2.87
CA GLY A 89 -14.01 -3.76 1.75
C GLY A 89 -14.87 -2.84 0.89
N ASP A 90 -15.48 -1.81 1.49
CA ASP A 90 -16.40 -0.87 0.80
C ASP A 90 -15.65 0.24 0.04
N ALA A 91 -14.37 0.47 0.35
CA ALA A 91 -13.54 1.44 -0.33
C ALA A 91 -13.42 1.16 -1.85
N ALA A 92 -13.10 2.17 -2.64
CA ALA A 92 -12.75 1.98 -4.04
C ALA A 92 -11.39 1.26 -4.19
N PHE A 93 -10.46 1.57 -3.28
CA PHE A 93 -9.18 0.89 -3.13
C PHE A 93 -8.62 1.08 -1.73
N VAL A 94 -7.72 0.18 -1.32
CA VAL A 94 -6.95 0.27 -0.07
C VAL A 94 -5.47 0.20 -0.41
N ILE A 95 -4.65 1.00 0.26
CA ILE A 95 -3.20 0.97 0.15
C ILE A 95 -2.62 0.49 1.48
N ALA A 96 -1.75 -0.52 1.43
CA ALA A 96 -0.85 -0.89 2.51
C ALA A 96 0.56 -0.38 2.18
N PHE A 97 1.14 0.38 3.10
CA PHE A 97 2.53 0.82 3.02
C PHE A 97 3.44 -0.29 3.51
N LEU A 98 4.35 -0.75 2.66
CA LEU A 98 5.26 -1.85 2.95
C LEU A 98 6.67 -1.32 3.21
N ALA A 99 7.34 -1.88 4.22
CA ALA A 99 8.73 -1.60 4.53
C ALA A 99 9.58 -2.84 4.40
N ASP A 100 10.81 -2.69 3.89
CA ASP A 100 11.86 -3.71 3.98
C ASP A 100 12.49 -3.67 5.38
N MET A 101 12.20 -4.68 6.18
CA MET A 101 12.68 -4.80 7.54
C MET A 101 14.10 -5.36 7.61
N GLY A 102 14.58 -6.03 6.54
CA GLY A 102 15.93 -6.58 6.48
C GLY A 102 16.99 -5.49 6.57
N GLU A 103 16.83 -4.40 5.83
CA GLU A 103 17.76 -3.27 5.87
C GLU A 103 17.63 -2.42 7.15
N ALA A 104 16.46 -2.43 7.80
CA ALA A 104 16.20 -1.61 8.99
C ALA A 104 17.02 -2.04 10.21
N PHE A 105 17.56 -3.25 10.21
CA PHE A 105 18.18 -3.86 11.39
C PHE A 105 19.65 -4.24 11.22
N GLU A 106 20.30 -3.95 10.09
CA GLU A 106 21.72 -4.25 9.85
C GLU A 106 22.55 -2.98 9.58
N PRO A 107 23.50 -2.64 10.43
CA PRO A 107 23.73 -3.04 11.84
C PRO A 107 22.61 -2.52 12.73
N PRO A 108 22.42 -3.08 13.94
CA PRO A 108 21.27 -2.77 14.78
C PRO A 108 21.15 -1.27 15.02
N ALA A 109 20.13 -0.70 14.40
CA ALA A 109 19.80 0.72 14.50
C ALA A 109 18.37 0.86 15.05
N PRO A 110 18.17 0.75 16.38
CA PRO A 110 16.84 0.72 17.01
C PRO A 110 15.95 1.90 16.62
N TYR A 111 16.53 3.04 16.28
CA TYR A 111 15.80 4.23 15.81
C TYR A 111 15.21 4.09 14.41
N MET A 112 15.62 3.09 13.64
CA MET A 112 15.11 2.87 12.28
C MET A 112 13.66 2.40 12.30
N TYR A 113 13.29 1.55 13.25
CA TYR A 113 11.92 1.05 13.38
C TYR A 113 10.88 2.18 13.54
N PRO A 114 10.99 3.10 14.52
CA PRO A 114 10.10 4.26 14.59
C PRO A 114 10.13 5.13 13.33
N ARG A 115 11.29 5.25 12.68
CA ARG A 115 11.42 6.05 11.45
C ARG A 115 10.58 5.52 10.31
N LEU A 116 10.47 4.20 10.14
CA LEU A 116 9.59 3.59 9.13
C LEU A 116 8.12 3.98 9.35
N PHE A 117 7.66 4.00 10.60
CA PHE A 117 6.30 4.47 10.92
C PHE A 117 6.11 5.97 10.66
N TRP A 118 7.13 6.79 10.89
CA TRP A 118 7.07 8.22 10.52
C TRP A 118 6.97 8.41 9.00
N GLN A 119 7.72 7.64 8.23
CA GLN A 119 7.62 7.65 6.77
C GLN A 119 6.22 7.19 6.32
N ALA A 120 5.73 6.06 6.81
CA ALA A 120 4.38 5.57 6.50
C ALA A 120 3.30 6.60 6.87
N GLY A 121 3.46 7.31 8.00
CA GLY A 121 2.59 8.41 8.40
C GLY A 121 2.64 9.61 7.45
N ALA A 122 3.82 9.98 6.97
CA ALA A 122 4.00 11.06 5.99
C ALA A 122 3.35 10.70 4.64
N LEU A 123 3.54 9.45 4.16
CA LEU A 123 2.89 8.93 2.97
C LEU A 123 1.37 8.89 3.13
N GLY A 124 0.88 8.44 4.29
CA GLY A 124 -0.54 8.47 4.65
C GLY A 124 -1.11 9.88 4.62
N GLN A 125 -0.42 10.86 5.20
CA GLN A 125 -0.81 12.27 5.15
C GLN A 125 -0.85 12.79 3.71
N ARG A 126 0.13 12.44 2.89
CA ARG A 126 0.12 12.81 1.47
C ARG A 126 -1.07 12.22 0.73
N LEU A 127 -1.42 10.96 1.04
CA LEU A 127 -2.60 10.29 0.51
C LEU A 127 -3.89 11.03 0.89
N TYR A 128 -4.04 11.41 2.16
CA TYR A 128 -5.18 12.21 2.64
C TYR A 128 -5.33 13.50 1.84
N LEU A 129 -4.27 14.28 1.72
CA LEU A 129 -4.28 15.56 1.00
C LEU A 129 -4.61 15.37 -0.49
N ALA A 130 -4.00 14.39 -1.15
CA ALA A 130 -4.22 14.13 -2.56
C ALA A 130 -5.65 13.64 -2.85
N SER A 131 -6.23 12.84 -1.97
CA SER A 131 -7.58 12.29 -2.12
C SER A 131 -8.66 13.32 -1.79
N THR A 132 -8.53 14.04 -0.68
CA THR A 132 -9.50 15.07 -0.28
C THR A 132 -9.55 16.24 -1.26
N ALA A 133 -8.41 16.61 -1.85
CA ALA A 133 -8.37 17.60 -2.93
C ALA A 133 -9.17 17.19 -4.18
N ARG A 134 -9.55 15.90 -4.27
CA ARG A 134 -10.37 15.32 -5.36
C ARG A 134 -11.78 14.95 -4.91
N GLY A 135 -12.19 15.36 -3.72
CA GLY A 135 -13.51 15.09 -3.16
C GLY A 135 -13.72 13.64 -2.73
N LEU A 136 -12.64 12.88 -2.50
CA LEU A 136 -12.70 11.50 -2.02
C LEU A 136 -12.60 11.44 -0.50
N GLY A 137 -13.31 10.46 0.10
CA GLY A 137 -13.18 10.08 1.48
C GLY A 137 -11.92 9.23 1.70
N VAL A 138 -11.27 9.41 2.85
CA VAL A 138 -10.07 8.68 3.24
C VAL A 138 -10.18 8.25 4.68
N SER A 139 -9.78 7.03 4.97
CA SER A 139 -9.71 6.52 6.35
C SER A 139 -8.43 5.74 6.56
N GLY A 140 -7.62 6.17 7.53
CA GLY A 140 -6.48 5.41 8.01
C GLY A 140 -6.93 4.25 8.90
N ILE A 141 -6.35 3.08 8.69
CA ILE A 141 -6.65 1.85 9.40
C ILE A 141 -5.38 1.40 10.13
N GLY A 142 -5.35 1.64 11.44
CA GLY A 142 -4.24 1.21 12.30
C GLY A 142 -4.46 -0.16 12.94
N CYS A 143 -5.71 -0.67 12.95
CA CYS A 143 -6.02 -2.02 13.41
C CYS A 143 -6.15 -2.93 12.19
N PHE A 144 -5.13 -3.73 11.95
CA PHE A 144 -5.12 -4.76 10.91
C PHE A 144 -4.23 -5.93 11.35
N PHE A 145 -4.41 -7.06 10.71
CA PHE A 145 -3.58 -8.25 10.91
C PHE A 145 -2.46 -8.25 9.86
N ASP A 146 -1.26 -7.88 10.26
CA ASP A 146 -0.07 -7.88 9.39
C ASP A 146 0.23 -9.26 8.81
N ASP A 147 0.13 -10.33 9.61
CA ASP A 147 0.26 -11.72 9.14
C ASP A 147 -0.78 -12.07 8.05
N ALA A 148 -2.01 -11.53 8.13
CA ALA A 148 -3.02 -11.73 7.10
C ALA A 148 -2.65 -11.02 5.80
N VAL A 149 -2.06 -9.82 5.88
CA VAL A 149 -1.53 -9.11 4.70
C VAL A 149 -0.37 -9.89 4.09
N HIS A 150 0.54 -10.43 4.90
CA HIS A 150 1.65 -11.28 4.44
C HIS A 150 1.15 -12.55 3.77
N ALA A 151 0.20 -13.26 4.39
CA ALA A 151 -0.40 -14.46 3.82
C ALA A 151 -1.11 -14.16 2.49
N PHE A 152 -1.76 -13.00 2.38
CA PHE A 152 -2.38 -12.54 1.14
C PHE A 152 -1.36 -12.34 0.02
N MET A 153 -0.17 -11.83 0.36
CA MET A 153 0.95 -11.72 -0.56
C MET A 153 1.68 -13.05 -0.82
N GLY A 154 1.40 -14.10 -0.04
CA GLY A 154 2.15 -15.36 -0.12
C GLY A 154 3.57 -15.25 0.44
N LEU A 155 3.86 -14.26 1.26
CA LEU A 155 5.15 -14.09 1.93
C LEU A 155 5.22 -15.02 3.15
N SER A 156 6.36 -15.70 3.30
CA SER A 156 6.62 -16.65 4.40
C SER A 156 7.69 -16.16 5.37
N ASP A 157 8.32 -15.04 5.08
CA ASP A 157 9.35 -14.43 5.93
C ASP A 157 8.90 -13.06 6.47
N GLN A 158 9.68 -12.51 7.40
CA GLN A 158 9.41 -11.25 8.08
C GLN A 158 10.14 -10.04 7.46
N ARG A 159 10.74 -10.21 6.27
CA ARG A 159 11.54 -9.16 5.65
C ARG A 159 10.69 -7.96 5.24
N PHE A 160 9.56 -8.19 4.58
CA PHE A 160 8.67 -7.09 4.17
C PHE A 160 7.43 -7.08 5.03
N GLN A 161 7.12 -5.92 5.64
CA GLN A 161 5.99 -5.79 6.54
C GLN A 161 5.09 -4.62 6.15
N ALA A 162 3.77 -4.83 6.33
CA ALA A 162 2.80 -3.76 6.24
C ALA A 162 2.84 -2.94 7.54
N LEU A 163 2.98 -1.62 7.41
CA LEU A 163 3.07 -0.70 8.54
C LEU A 163 1.77 0.07 8.78
N TYR A 164 0.99 0.31 7.73
CA TYR A 164 -0.20 1.13 7.81
C TYR A 164 -1.10 0.87 6.60
N LEU A 165 -2.40 0.80 6.82
CA LEU A 165 -3.40 0.69 5.77
C LEU A 165 -4.22 1.97 5.68
N VAL A 166 -4.57 2.36 4.45
CA VAL A 166 -5.44 3.51 4.20
C VAL A 166 -6.47 3.16 3.13
N ALA A 167 -7.73 3.30 3.47
CA ALA A 167 -8.87 3.10 2.57
C ALA A 167 -9.25 4.43 1.90
N VAL A 168 -9.54 4.39 0.60
CA VAL A 168 -9.97 5.54 -0.21
C VAL A 168 -11.20 5.19 -1.02
N GLY A 169 -12.21 6.05 -0.98
CA GLY A 169 -13.46 5.81 -1.70
C GLY A 169 -14.32 7.07 -1.83
N ALA A 170 -15.57 6.90 -2.22
CA ALA A 170 -16.54 7.99 -2.19
C ALA A 170 -16.76 8.42 -0.73
N ALA A 171 -16.77 9.73 -0.48
CA ALA A 171 -17.21 10.22 0.82
C ALA A 171 -18.70 9.87 1.01
N LEU A 172 -19.04 9.32 2.18
CA LEU A 172 -20.45 9.19 2.55
C LEU A 172 -21.04 10.58 2.81
N PRO A 173 -22.29 10.79 2.43
CA PRO A 173 -22.97 12.07 2.66
C PRO A 173 -23.17 12.37 4.14
#